data_587cf1b340ae31686c8699b832342533
#
_entry.id   587cf1b340ae31686c8699b832342533
#
_cell.length_a   1.000
_cell.length_b   1.000
_cell.length_c   1.000
_cell.angle_alpha   90.00
_cell.angle_beta   90.00
_cell.angle_gamma   90.00
#
_symmetry.space_group_name_H-M   'P 1'
#
loop_
_entity.id
_entity.type
_entity.pdbx_description
1 polymer ?
#
loop_
_entity_poly.entity_id
_entity_poly.type
_entity_poly.pdbx_seq_one_letter_code
_entity_poly.pdbx_strand_id
1 'polypeptide(L)'
;PLLDLVEIVKVDLQPLSDDGLRETTGKLKQWPLRLLAEKVDSREQADFCLGLGYSLFQGYYFARPTVVARRRLEHSQLALMRLLNLIVEDAETRDLEGVFKQEPGLTVNLMRITNSVATGVQTRITSLRHAITVLGRRPLQRWLQLLLYSGGNAGLASPLLHMAATRGRLMELLAAKIEGHRADLEERAFMTGIMSLMPALMGMPLEEILKGLKLDGDVQSALESGGGTLGHLLCLAQSLETGDGAEC
;
A
#
# COMPACT_ATOMS: atom_id res chain seq x y z
N PRO A 1 22.66 24.45 -20.90
CA PRO A 1 21.51 23.66 -21.33
C PRO A 1 20.57 23.37 -20.16
N LEU A 2 19.30 23.01 -20.42
CA LEU A 2 18.30 22.72 -19.37
C LEU A 2 18.73 21.59 -18.46
N LEU A 3 19.50 20.63 -18.98
CA LEU A 3 19.95 19.44 -18.21
C LEU A 3 20.98 19.79 -17.12
N ASP A 4 21.61 20.94 -17.16
CA ASP A 4 22.53 21.40 -16.10
C ASP A 4 21.76 21.98 -14.88
N LEU A 5 20.45 22.23 -15.03
CA LEU A 5 19.61 22.87 -14.04
C LEU A 5 18.63 21.89 -13.34
N VAL A 6 18.65 20.62 -13.71
CA VAL A 6 17.73 19.60 -13.18
C VAL A 6 18.49 18.48 -12.48
N GLU A 7 17.87 17.87 -11.48
CA GLU A 7 18.43 16.74 -10.74
C GLU A 7 17.86 15.40 -11.24
N ILE A 8 16.63 15.42 -11.77
CA ILE A 8 15.92 14.22 -12.22
C ILE A 8 15.39 14.42 -13.63
N VAL A 9 15.60 13.43 -14.49
CA VAL A 9 15.02 13.37 -15.83
C VAL A 9 14.08 12.17 -15.92
N LYS A 10 12.83 12.44 -16.32
CA LYS A 10 11.83 11.41 -16.60
C LYS A 10 11.94 10.99 -18.06
N VAL A 11 12.03 9.70 -18.31
CA VAL A 11 12.08 9.10 -19.63
C VAL A 11 10.85 8.22 -19.82
N ASP A 12 9.97 8.61 -20.75
CA ASP A 12 8.79 7.82 -21.14
C ASP A 12 9.25 6.61 -21.96
N LEU A 13 8.94 5.40 -21.51
CA LEU A 13 9.36 4.17 -22.17
C LEU A 13 8.50 3.80 -23.37
N GLN A 14 7.25 4.24 -23.43
CA GLN A 14 6.29 3.82 -24.47
C GLN A 14 6.74 4.14 -25.91
N PRO A 15 7.29 5.33 -26.21
CA PRO A 15 7.68 5.65 -27.57
C PRO A 15 9.04 5.09 -27.97
N LEU A 16 9.77 4.42 -27.07
CA LEU A 16 11.16 4.02 -27.29
C LEU A 16 11.28 2.49 -27.47
N SER A 17 12.06 2.09 -28.47
CA SER A 17 12.59 0.73 -28.55
C SER A 17 13.74 0.54 -27.55
N ASP A 18 14.14 -0.71 -27.27
CA ASP A 18 15.26 -1.02 -26.39
C ASP A 18 16.56 -0.33 -26.83
N ASP A 19 16.82 -0.25 -28.12
CA ASP A 19 17.99 0.45 -28.68
C ASP A 19 17.86 1.95 -28.52
N GLY A 20 16.68 2.52 -28.78
CA GLY A 20 16.38 3.93 -28.56
C GLY A 20 16.54 4.34 -27.11
N LEU A 21 16.13 3.46 -26.18
CA LEU A 21 16.30 3.68 -24.75
C LEU A 21 17.78 3.64 -24.32
N ARG A 22 18.58 2.71 -24.88
CA ARG A 22 20.03 2.65 -24.67
C ARG A 22 20.71 3.93 -25.14
N GLU A 23 20.38 4.38 -26.35
CA GLU A 23 20.94 5.61 -26.94
C GLU A 23 20.59 6.85 -26.11
N THR A 24 19.30 6.99 -25.74
CA THR A 24 18.80 8.11 -24.92
C THR A 24 19.50 8.13 -23.57
N THR A 25 19.56 6.96 -22.91
CA THR A 25 20.24 6.81 -21.63
C THR A 25 21.72 7.15 -21.72
N GLY A 26 22.40 6.69 -22.78
CA GLY A 26 23.80 6.99 -23.02
C GLY A 26 24.08 8.50 -23.15
N LYS A 27 23.18 9.23 -23.83
CA LYS A 27 23.26 10.70 -23.94
C LYS A 27 23.05 11.38 -22.56
N LEU A 28 22.08 10.92 -21.77
CA LEU A 28 21.74 11.51 -20.47
C LEU A 28 22.81 11.26 -19.40
N LYS A 29 23.56 10.17 -19.49
CA LYS A 29 24.66 9.85 -18.55
C LYS A 29 25.85 10.83 -18.59
N GLN A 30 25.88 11.75 -19.54
CA GLN A 30 26.89 12.82 -19.56
C GLN A 30 26.69 13.87 -18.48
N TRP A 31 25.52 13.87 -17.82
CA TRP A 31 25.17 14.74 -16.71
C TRP A 31 24.99 13.94 -15.41
N PRO A 32 25.22 14.52 -14.25
CA PRO A 32 25.04 13.86 -12.96
C PRO A 32 23.54 13.81 -12.59
N LEU A 33 22.73 13.17 -13.41
CA LEU A 33 21.29 13.13 -13.31
C LEU A 33 20.82 11.80 -12.71
N ARG A 34 19.74 11.85 -11.94
CA ARG A 34 18.97 10.68 -11.59
C ARG A 34 17.94 10.41 -12.68
N LEU A 35 17.93 9.20 -13.20
CA LEU A 35 17.00 8.81 -14.24
C LEU A 35 15.77 8.13 -13.65
N LEU A 36 14.58 8.59 -14.07
CA LEU A 36 13.28 8.02 -13.74
C LEU A 36 12.70 7.39 -15.00
N ALA A 37 12.47 6.07 -14.96
CA ALA A 37 11.74 5.36 -16.00
C ALA A 37 10.23 5.55 -15.77
N GLU A 38 9.53 6.15 -16.73
CA GLU A 38 8.10 6.42 -16.70
C GLU A 38 7.34 5.45 -17.58
N LYS A 39 6.13 5.04 -17.15
CA LYS A 39 5.26 4.07 -17.81
C LYS A 39 5.88 2.68 -17.95
N VAL A 40 6.48 2.21 -16.87
CA VAL A 40 6.97 0.83 -16.76
C VAL A 40 5.78 -0.11 -16.69
N ASP A 41 5.62 -1.00 -17.66
CA ASP A 41 4.47 -1.89 -17.80
C ASP A 41 4.78 -3.36 -17.45
N SER A 42 6.06 -3.74 -17.38
CA SER A 42 6.48 -5.11 -17.08
C SER A 42 7.73 -5.16 -16.19
N ARG A 43 7.96 -6.35 -15.62
CA ARG A 43 9.17 -6.63 -14.82
C ARG A 43 10.41 -6.56 -15.69
N GLU A 44 10.32 -7.10 -16.89
CA GLU A 44 11.41 -7.15 -17.86
C GLU A 44 11.88 -5.72 -18.21
N GLN A 45 10.94 -4.80 -18.41
CA GLN A 45 11.25 -3.38 -18.62
C GLN A 45 11.91 -2.77 -17.37
N ALA A 46 11.41 -3.07 -16.16
CA ALA A 46 12.01 -2.56 -14.93
C ALA A 46 13.44 -3.06 -14.76
N ASP A 47 13.68 -4.37 -14.94
CA ASP A 47 15.00 -4.99 -14.83
C ASP A 47 15.96 -4.46 -15.91
N PHE A 48 15.47 -4.24 -17.14
CA PHE A 48 16.24 -3.64 -18.22
C PHE A 48 16.66 -2.20 -17.89
N CYS A 49 15.74 -1.35 -17.43
CA CYS A 49 16.03 0.01 -17.02
C CYS A 49 17.00 0.06 -15.82
N LEU A 50 16.83 -0.86 -14.85
CA LEU A 50 17.77 -0.98 -13.74
C LEU A 50 19.20 -1.28 -14.25
N GLY A 51 19.33 -2.19 -15.20
CA GLY A 51 20.60 -2.50 -15.89
C GLY A 51 21.20 -1.31 -16.64
N LEU A 52 20.36 -0.40 -17.11
CA LEU A 52 20.77 0.86 -17.75
C LEU A 52 21.10 1.97 -16.73
N GLY A 53 20.91 1.74 -15.43
CA GLY A 53 21.26 2.70 -14.36
C GLY A 53 20.14 3.66 -13.98
N TYR A 54 18.89 3.36 -14.31
CA TYR A 54 17.75 4.07 -13.75
C TYR A 54 17.63 3.74 -12.25
N SER A 55 17.35 4.76 -11.45
CA SER A 55 17.21 4.63 -10.00
C SER A 55 15.78 4.91 -9.50
N LEU A 56 14.93 5.44 -10.37
CA LEU A 56 13.55 5.79 -10.08
C LEU A 56 12.65 5.16 -11.14
N PHE A 57 11.47 4.71 -10.72
CA PHE A 57 10.53 4.00 -11.59
C PHE A 57 9.12 4.46 -11.33
N GLN A 58 8.34 4.65 -12.40
CA GLN A 58 6.92 4.97 -12.34
C GLN A 58 6.20 4.19 -13.44
N GLY A 59 5.08 3.52 -13.11
CA GLY A 59 4.29 2.81 -14.11
C GLY A 59 3.34 1.78 -13.55
N TYR A 60 2.48 1.27 -14.41
CA TYR A 60 1.44 0.31 -14.06
C TYR A 60 1.99 -1.03 -13.56
N TYR A 61 3.20 -1.41 -13.94
CA TYR A 61 3.84 -2.63 -13.45
C TYR A 61 3.81 -2.73 -11.92
N PHE A 62 4.00 -1.62 -11.23
CA PHE A 62 4.01 -1.58 -9.77
C PHE A 62 2.60 -1.58 -9.15
N ALA A 63 1.56 -1.36 -9.94
CA ALA A 63 0.17 -1.27 -9.52
C ALA A 63 -0.73 -2.36 -10.14
N ARG A 64 -0.28 -3.07 -11.19
CA ARG A 64 -1.05 -4.17 -11.79
C ARG A 64 -0.98 -5.41 -10.93
N PRO A 65 -2.12 -6.09 -10.70
CA PRO A 65 -2.11 -7.47 -10.23
C PRO A 65 -1.49 -8.33 -11.34
N THR A 66 -0.17 -8.55 -11.29
CA THR A 66 0.40 -9.67 -12.01
C THR A 66 -0.16 -10.91 -11.34
N VAL A 67 -1.06 -11.62 -12.04
CA VAL A 67 -1.53 -12.95 -11.64
C VAL A 67 -0.31 -13.89 -11.75
N VAL A 68 0.60 -13.77 -10.82
CA VAL A 68 1.61 -14.80 -10.57
C VAL A 68 0.82 -15.95 -10.00
N ALA A 69 0.85 -17.08 -10.72
CA ALA A 69 0.16 -18.33 -10.41
C ALA A 69 -0.07 -18.50 -8.89
N ARG A 70 -1.35 -18.60 -8.48
CA ARG A 70 -1.87 -18.89 -7.14
C ARG A 70 -0.80 -18.95 -6.05
N ARG A 71 -0.38 -17.79 -5.52
CA ARG A 71 0.40 -17.75 -4.30
C ARG A 71 -0.53 -18.24 -3.17
N ARG A 72 -0.20 -19.36 -2.55
CA ARG A 72 -0.84 -19.73 -1.29
C ARG A 72 -0.55 -18.59 -0.31
N LEU A 73 -1.60 -18.07 0.33
CA LEU A 73 -1.44 -17.10 1.41
C LEU A 73 -0.46 -17.67 2.44
N GLU A 74 0.56 -16.91 2.78
CA GLU A 74 1.49 -17.30 3.83
C GLU A 74 0.74 -17.31 5.17
N HIS A 75 1.17 -18.16 6.11
CA HIS A 75 0.53 -18.26 7.43
C HIS A 75 0.37 -16.90 8.11
N SER A 76 1.37 -16.04 7.99
CA SER A 76 1.34 -14.66 8.51
C SER A 76 0.25 -13.79 7.89
N GLN A 77 -0.04 -13.93 6.59
CA GLN A 77 -1.12 -13.18 5.92
C GLN A 77 -2.50 -13.64 6.40
N LEU A 78 -2.70 -14.94 6.59
CA LEU A 78 -3.94 -15.47 7.16
C LEU A 78 -4.17 -14.97 8.60
N ALA A 79 -3.11 -14.91 9.41
CA ALA A 79 -3.18 -14.37 10.76
C ALA A 79 -3.53 -12.87 10.77
N LEU A 80 -2.95 -12.08 9.85
CA LEU A 80 -3.28 -10.66 9.70
C LEU A 80 -4.75 -10.47 9.30
N MET A 81 -5.27 -11.24 8.34
CA MET A 81 -6.68 -11.19 7.95
C MET A 81 -7.60 -11.56 9.11
N ARG A 82 -7.24 -12.60 9.89
CA ARG A 82 -7.98 -13.00 11.09
C ARG A 82 -8.01 -11.89 12.16
N LEU A 83 -6.87 -11.24 12.41
CA LEU A 83 -6.79 -10.10 13.34
C LEU A 83 -7.65 -8.93 12.88
N LEU A 84 -7.63 -8.60 11.57
CA LEU A 84 -8.46 -7.54 11.01
C LEU A 84 -9.95 -7.86 11.16
N ASN A 85 -10.39 -9.10 10.89
CA ASN A 85 -11.77 -9.51 11.11
C ASN A 85 -12.21 -9.37 12.56
N LEU A 86 -11.37 -9.81 13.53
CA LEU A 86 -11.63 -9.67 14.96
C LEU A 86 -11.76 -8.19 15.38
N ILE A 87 -10.99 -7.29 14.79
CA ILE A 87 -11.10 -5.85 15.06
C ILE A 87 -12.42 -5.28 14.52
N VAL A 88 -12.82 -5.65 13.30
CA VAL A 88 -14.08 -5.21 12.68
C VAL A 88 -15.30 -5.74 13.46
N GLU A 89 -15.22 -6.96 13.98
CA GLU A 89 -16.25 -7.58 14.83
C GLU A 89 -16.29 -7.04 16.26
N ASP A 90 -15.44 -6.10 16.61
CA ASP A 90 -15.26 -5.58 17.98
C ASP A 90 -15.00 -6.68 19.01
N ALA A 91 -14.31 -7.75 18.61
CA ALA A 91 -13.98 -8.89 19.45
C ALA A 91 -13.16 -8.45 20.68
N GLU A 92 -13.20 -9.25 21.75
CA GLU A 92 -12.48 -8.93 22.98
C GLU A 92 -10.94 -8.93 22.78
N THR A 93 -10.23 -8.13 23.55
CA THR A 93 -8.76 -8.06 23.50
C THR A 93 -8.11 -9.44 23.70
N ARG A 94 -8.78 -10.34 24.46
CA ARG A 94 -8.34 -11.71 24.67
C ARG A 94 -8.27 -12.52 23.37
N ASP A 95 -9.21 -12.29 22.45
CA ASP A 95 -9.27 -13.03 21.20
C ASP A 95 -8.15 -12.57 20.24
N LEU A 96 -7.89 -11.26 20.19
CA LEU A 96 -6.72 -10.70 19.48
C LEU A 96 -5.41 -11.26 20.07
N GLU A 97 -5.28 -11.26 21.40
CA GLU A 97 -4.12 -11.82 22.12
C GLU A 97 -3.88 -13.29 21.74
N GLY A 98 -4.95 -14.07 21.58
CA GLY A 98 -4.88 -15.48 21.18
C GLY A 98 -4.23 -15.67 19.79
N VAL A 99 -4.57 -14.82 18.83
CA VAL A 99 -3.97 -14.87 17.48
C VAL A 99 -2.52 -14.38 17.49
N PHE A 100 -2.23 -13.29 18.19
CA PHE A 100 -0.86 -12.77 18.31
C PHE A 100 0.10 -13.79 18.93
N LYS A 101 -0.34 -14.54 19.95
CA LYS A 101 0.48 -15.59 20.59
C LYS A 101 0.89 -16.72 19.63
N GLN A 102 0.11 -16.96 18.58
CA GLN A 102 0.43 -17.95 17.55
C GLN A 102 1.43 -17.41 16.52
N GLU A 103 1.67 -16.09 16.50
CA GLU A 103 2.50 -15.38 15.54
C GLU A 103 3.62 -14.58 16.25
N PRO A 104 4.73 -15.22 16.65
CA PRO A 104 5.78 -14.56 17.42
C PRO A 104 6.36 -13.32 16.73
N GLY A 105 6.49 -13.34 15.41
CA GLY A 105 6.97 -12.20 14.62
C GLY A 105 6.06 -10.98 14.74
N LEU A 106 4.74 -11.17 14.65
CA LEU A 106 3.77 -10.10 14.83
C LEU A 106 3.77 -9.57 16.26
N THR A 107 3.88 -10.47 17.24
CA THR A 107 3.97 -10.11 18.66
C THR A 107 5.18 -9.22 18.93
N VAL A 108 6.37 -9.61 18.48
CA VAL A 108 7.60 -8.81 18.64
C VAL A 108 7.46 -7.45 17.97
N ASN A 109 6.90 -7.39 16.76
CA ASN A 109 6.69 -6.14 16.05
C ASN A 109 5.69 -5.23 16.78
N LEU A 110 4.58 -5.76 17.29
CA LEU A 110 3.62 -4.99 18.10
C LEU A 110 4.27 -4.42 19.35
N MET A 111 5.00 -5.26 20.10
CA MET A 111 5.73 -4.81 21.29
C MET A 111 6.76 -3.73 20.98
N ARG A 112 7.43 -3.82 19.82
CA ARG A 112 8.41 -2.81 19.40
C ARG A 112 7.76 -1.48 19.04
N ILE A 113 6.65 -1.49 18.29
CA ILE A 113 5.98 -0.26 17.89
C ILE A 113 5.34 0.44 19.11
N THR A 114 4.73 -0.32 20.02
CA THR A 114 4.12 0.24 21.22
C THR A 114 5.14 0.78 22.24
N ASN A 115 6.36 0.27 22.24
CA ASN A 115 7.46 0.77 23.06
C ASN A 115 8.32 1.83 22.34
N SER A 116 7.97 2.23 21.11
CA SER A 116 8.71 3.28 20.41
C SER A 116 8.43 4.65 21.03
N VAL A 117 9.38 5.57 20.88
CA VAL A 117 9.27 6.95 21.38
C VAL A 117 8.05 7.67 20.79
N ALA A 118 7.59 7.26 19.62
CA ALA A 118 6.44 7.86 18.93
C ALA A 118 5.10 7.65 19.66
N THR A 119 5.00 6.66 20.54
CA THR A 119 3.76 6.37 21.29
C THR A 119 3.61 7.20 22.57
N GLY A 120 4.65 7.94 22.98
CA GLY A 120 4.61 8.80 24.18
C GLY A 120 4.44 8.07 25.52
N VAL A 121 4.58 6.74 25.51
CA VAL A 121 4.40 5.92 26.72
C VAL A 121 5.63 6.04 27.59
N GLN A 122 5.46 6.54 28.83
CA GLN A 122 6.56 6.72 29.79
C GLN A 122 7.03 5.41 30.44
N THR A 123 6.16 4.41 30.51
CA THR A 123 6.45 3.10 31.13
C THR A 123 6.59 2.02 30.06
N ARG A 124 7.64 1.20 30.20
CA ARG A 124 7.87 0.09 29.27
C ARG A 124 6.71 -0.91 29.30
N ILE A 125 6.13 -1.17 28.14
CA ILE A 125 5.07 -2.15 27.95
C ILE A 125 5.69 -3.54 27.86
N THR A 126 5.27 -4.44 28.76
CA THR A 126 5.83 -5.80 28.88
C THR A 126 4.83 -6.90 28.57
N SER A 127 3.54 -6.57 28.42
CA SER A 127 2.51 -7.55 28.08
C SER A 127 1.81 -7.23 26.78
N LEU A 128 1.47 -8.28 26.03
CA LEU A 128 0.76 -8.19 24.76
C LEU A 128 -0.62 -7.52 24.92
N ARG A 129 -1.37 -7.87 25.96
CA ARG A 129 -2.65 -7.25 26.28
C ARG A 129 -2.51 -5.74 26.51
N HIS A 130 -1.51 -5.34 27.29
CA HIS A 130 -1.23 -3.92 27.53
C HIS A 130 -0.83 -3.20 26.22
N ALA A 131 -0.03 -3.84 25.37
CA ALA A 131 0.33 -3.30 24.06
C ALA A 131 -0.90 -3.02 23.18
N ILE A 132 -1.82 -3.99 23.07
CA ILE A 132 -3.08 -3.84 22.31
C ILE A 132 -3.93 -2.71 22.88
N THR A 133 -4.04 -2.63 24.22
CA THR A 133 -4.86 -1.61 24.90
C THR A 133 -4.28 -0.21 24.73
N VAL A 134 -2.97 -0.05 24.87
CA VAL A 134 -2.28 1.25 24.75
C VAL A 134 -2.28 1.76 23.30
N LEU A 135 -2.04 0.87 22.33
CA LEU A 135 -2.09 1.26 20.93
C LEU A 135 -3.51 1.66 20.50
N GLY A 136 -4.51 0.94 21.03
CA GLY A 136 -5.91 1.11 20.66
C GLY A 136 -6.27 0.42 19.34
N ARG A 137 -7.58 0.21 19.12
CA ARG A 137 -8.08 -0.59 17.98
C ARG A 137 -7.81 0.05 16.62
N ARG A 138 -8.07 1.35 16.46
CA ARG A 138 -7.87 2.05 15.17
C ARG A 138 -6.40 2.07 14.72
N PRO A 139 -5.43 2.50 15.53
CA PRO A 139 -4.02 2.40 15.15
C PRO A 139 -3.55 0.96 14.93
N LEU A 140 -4.06 -0.01 15.71
CA LEU A 140 -3.76 -1.42 15.51
C LEU A 140 -4.27 -1.90 14.14
N GLN A 141 -5.49 -1.57 13.77
CA GLN A 141 -6.07 -1.91 12.47
C GLN A 141 -5.24 -1.35 11.30
N ARG A 142 -4.91 -0.07 11.34
CA ARG A 142 -4.05 0.58 10.32
C ARG A 142 -2.69 -0.10 10.19
N TRP A 143 -2.08 -0.42 11.32
CA TRP A 143 -0.80 -1.10 11.33
C TRP A 143 -0.89 -2.51 10.72
N LEU A 144 -1.91 -3.29 11.06
CA LEU A 144 -2.14 -4.62 10.48
C LEU A 144 -2.41 -4.56 8.97
N GLN A 145 -3.16 -3.56 8.49
CA GLN A 145 -3.40 -3.32 7.08
C GLN A 145 -2.10 -3.06 6.32
N LEU A 146 -1.23 -2.21 6.86
CA LEU A 146 0.08 -1.94 6.27
C LEU A 146 0.99 -3.16 6.30
N LEU A 147 0.91 -4.01 7.34
CA LEU A 147 1.68 -5.24 7.42
C LEU A 147 1.30 -6.26 6.34
N LEU A 148 0.07 -6.26 5.82
CA LEU A 148 -0.30 -7.11 4.68
C LEU A 148 0.62 -6.86 3.48
N TYR A 149 1.12 -5.63 3.31
CA TYR A 149 2.04 -5.25 2.23
C TYR A 149 3.52 -5.50 2.55
N SER A 150 3.84 -5.84 3.78
CA SER A 150 5.22 -6.18 4.20
C SER A 150 5.53 -7.67 4.14
N GLY A 151 4.55 -8.51 3.79
CA GLY A 151 4.67 -9.97 3.74
C GLY A 151 5.58 -10.47 2.64
N GLY A 152 6.40 -11.47 2.96
CA GLY A 152 7.38 -12.08 2.07
C GLY A 152 8.70 -11.30 2.04
N ASN A 153 9.59 -11.62 1.11
CA ASN A 153 10.93 -11.03 0.96
C ASN A 153 10.97 -9.54 0.53
N ALA A 154 9.82 -8.88 0.42
CA ALA A 154 9.72 -7.45 0.18
C ALA A 154 9.76 -6.74 1.55
N GLY A 155 10.92 -6.31 1.99
CA GLY A 155 11.06 -5.46 3.18
C GLY A 155 10.22 -4.18 3.07
N LEU A 156 10.32 -3.28 4.06
CA LEU A 156 9.64 -1.97 4.13
C LEU A 156 9.79 -1.07 2.87
N ALA A 157 10.56 -1.50 1.89
CA ALA A 157 10.82 -0.83 0.62
C ALA A 157 9.91 -1.29 -0.54
N SER A 158 8.83 -2.06 -0.28
CA SER A 158 7.91 -2.45 -1.36
C SER A 158 7.23 -1.22 -1.96
N PRO A 159 7.32 -0.99 -3.29
CA PRO A 159 6.59 0.08 -3.97
C PRO A 159 5.09 0.03 -3.70
N LEU A 160 4.50 -1.17 -3.61
CA LEU A 160 3.09 -1.36 -3.29
C LEU A 160 2.73 -0.88 -1.89
N LEU A 161 3.62 -1.05 -0.90
CA LEU A 161 3.40 -0.52 0.44
C LEU A 161 3.31 1.00 0.41
N HIS A 162 4.25 1.65 -0.29
CA HIS A 162 4.22 3.10 -0.45
C HIS A 162 2.96 3.59 -1.15
N MET A 163 2.58 2.96 -2.26
CA MET A 163 1.36 3.31 -2.99
C MET A 163 0.11 3.12 -2.11
N ALA A 164 -0.01 2.00 -1.41
CA ALA A 164 -1.15 1.72 -0.54
C ALA A 164 -1.26 2.75 0.58
N ALA A 165 -0.15 3.06 1.26
CA ALA A 165 -0.13 4.06 2.32
C ALA A 165 -0.46 5.47 1.80
N THR A 166 0.09 5.85 0.64
CA THR A 166 -0.17 7.15 0.01
C THR A 166 -1.62 7.27 -0.43
N ARG A 167 -2.18 6.26 -1.13
CA ARG A 167 -3.58 6.24 -1.56
C ARG A 167 -4.52 6.27 -0.37
N GLY A 168 -4.29 5.44 0.64
CA GLY A 168 -5.09 5.43 1.87
C GLY A 168 -5.10 6.81 2.54
N ARG A 169 -3.93 7.44 2.70
CA ARG A 169 -3.83 8.77 3.29
C ARG A 169 -4.46 9.87 2.44
N LEU A 170 -4.32 9.81 1.13
CA LEU A 170 -4.97 10.74 0.22
C LEU A 170 -6.49 10.67 0.35
N MET A 171 -7.07 9.46 0.32
CA MET A 171 -8.51 9.26 0.46
C MET A 171 -9.03 9.74 1.82
N GLU A 172 -8.30 9.49 2.91
CA GLU A 172 -8.61 9.99 4.25
C GLU A 172 -8.68 11.53 4.27
N LEU A 173 -7.68 12.19 3.69
CA LEU A 173 -7.63 13.65 3.62
C LEU A 173 -8.75 14.24 2.74
N LEU A 174 -9.07 13.58 1.64
CA LEU A 174 -10.19 13.97 0.77
C LEU A 174 -11.53 13.82 1.49
N ALA A 175 -11.74 12.70 2.20
CA ALA A 175 -12.95 12.47 3.00
C ALA A 175 -13.14 13.56 4.06
N ALA A 176 -12.07 13.95 4.76
CA ALA A 176 -12.10 15.03 5.75
C ALA A 176 -12.49 16.40 5.14
N LYS A 177 -12.18 16.63 3.85
CA LYS A 177 -12.51 17.88 3.14
C LYS A 177 -13.95 17.93 2.65
N ILE A 178 -14.55 16.81 2.28
CA ILE A 178 -15.89 16.75 1.67
C ILE A 178 -16.98 16.87 2.74
N GLU A 179 -16.91 16.10 3.82
CA GLU A 179 -17.98 16.02 4.82
C GLU A 179 -17.63 16.62 6.19
N GLY A 180 -16.57 17.41 6.26
CA GLY A 180 -16.02 17.84 7.54
C GLY A 180 -15.42 16.65 8.30
N HIS A 181 -14.72 16.88 9.38
CA HIS A 181 -13.97 15.82 10.09
C HIS A 181 -14.88 14.74 10.73
N ARG A 182 -15.34 13.81 9.90
CA ARG A 182 -16.06 12.59 10.30
C ARG A 182 -15.08 11.43 10.39
N ALA A 183 -14.60 11.15 11.60
CA ALA A 183 -13.56 10.15 11.86
C ALA A 183 -13.90 8.73 11.35
N ASP A 184 -15.18 8.37 11.28
CA ASP A 184 -15.64 7.09 10.74
C ASP A 184 -15.53 7.02 9.21
N LEU A 185 -15.85 8.11 8.50
CA LEU A 185 -15.71 8.18 7.05
C LEU A 185 -14.23 8.26 6.65
N GLU A 186 -13.44 9.04 7.37
CA GLU A 186 -11.98 9.14 7.16
C GLU A 186 -11.31 7.78 7.29
N GLU A 187 -11.68 6.99 8.30
CA GLU A 187 -11.15 5.65 8.52
C GLU A 187 -11.54 4.67 7.41
N ARG A 188 -12.81 4.68 6.98
CA ARG A 188 -13.27 3.85 5.85
C ARG A 188 -12.62 4.25 4.54
N ALA A 189 -12.40 5.55 4.31
CA ALA A 189 -11.70 6.05 3.13
C ALA A 189 -10.24 5.55 3.12
N PHE A 190 -9.53 5.65 4.25
CA PHE A 190 -8.18 5.10 4.40
C PHE A 190 -8.15 3.60 4.09
N MET A 191 -9.08 2.83 4.68
CA MET A 191 -9.20 1.40 4.44
C MET A 191 -9.46 1.07 2.96
N THR A 192 -10.39 1.77 2.31
CA THR A 192 -10.70 1.58 0.89
C THR A 192 -9.47 1.80 0.03
N GLY A 193 -8.72 2.87 0.27
CA GLY A 193 -7.49 3.17 -0.46
C GLY A 193 -6.44 2.07 -0.33
N ILE A 194 -6.20 1.58 0.88
CA ILE A 194 -5.27 0.48 1.11
C ILE A 194 -5.77 -0.80 0.44
N MET A 195 -7.02 -1.20 0.65
CA MET A 195 -7.57 -2.47 0.15
C MET A 195 -7.65 -2.52 -1.37
N SER A 196 -7.75 -1.38 -2.06
CA SER A 196 -7.80 -1.31 -3.53
C SER A 196 -6.55 -1.88 -4.22
N LEU A 197 -5.42 -1.97 -3.53
CA LEU A 197 -4.16 -2.55 -4.06
C LEU A 197 -3.92 -4.01 -3.62
N MET A 198 -4.84 -4.60 -2.84
CA MET A 198 -4.71 -5.98 -2.39
C MET A 198 -4.61 -7.01 -3.55
N PRO A 199 -5.35 -6.87 -4.67
CA PRO A 199 -5.18 -7.76 -5.83
C PRO A 199 -3.74 -7.77 -6.35
N ALA A 200 -3.10 -6.61 -6.45
CA ALA A 200 -1.70 -6.48 -6.88
C ALA A 200 -0.73 -7.15 -5.90
N LEU A 201 -1.02 -7.06 -4.61
CA LEU A 201 -0.21 -7.68 -3.57
C LEU A 201 -0.33 -9.20 -3.53
N MET A 202 -1.57 -9.69 -3.56
CA MET A 202 -1.86 -11.12 -3.35
C MET A 202 -1.83 -11.93 -4.64
N GLY A 203 -1.84 -11.28 -5.81
CA GLY A 203 -1.94 -11.96 -7.10
C GLY A 203 -3.25 -12.74 -7.26
N MET A 204 -4.34 -12.25 -6.64
CA MET A 204 -5.66 -12.88 -6.59
C MET A 204 -6.74 -11.86 -6.98
N PRO A 205 -7.86 -12.29 -7.57
CA PRO A 205 -9.00 -11.42 -7.80
C PRO A 205 -9.53 -10.81 -6.50
N LEU A 206 -9.98 -9.56 -6.57
CA LEU A 206 -10.51 -8.83 -5.40
C LEU A 206 -11.66 -9.60 -4.73
N GLU A 207 -12.55 -10.18 -5.51
CA GLU A 207 -13.70 -10.96 -5.02
C GLU A 207 -13.29 -12.14 -4.12
N GLU A 208 -12.19 -12.81 -4.44
CA GLU A 208 -11.67 -13.91 -3.61
C GLU A 208 -11.08 -13.38 -2.30
N ILE A 209 -10.42 -12.23 -2.35
CA ILE A 209 -9.86 -11.57 -1.15
C ILE A 209 -10.96 -11.13 -0.21
N LEU A 210 -12.01 -10.51 -0.75
CA LEU A 210 -13.13 -9.97 0.04
C LEU A 210 -13.94 -11.07 0.74
N LYS A 211 -13.99 -12.29 0.20
CA LYS A 211 -14.62 -13.44 0.89
C LYS A 211 -13.96 -13.78 2.23
N GLY A 212 -12.68 -13.48 2.38
CA GLY A 212 -11.91 -13.72 3.60
C GLY A 212 -11.91 -12.55 4.59
N LEU A 213 -12.46 -11.40 4.21
CA LEU A 213 -12.46 -10.17 5.00
C LEU A 213 -13.87 -9.68 5.27
N LYS A 214 -14.15 -9.31 6.52
CA LYS A 214 -15.36 -8.61 6.89
C LYS A 214 -15.11 -7.12 6.76
N LEU A 215 -15.78 -6.50 5.81
CA LEU A 215 -15.67 -5.06 5.54
C LEU A 215 -17.03 -4.39 5.72
N ASP A 216 -17.03 -3.10 6.04
CA ASP A 216 -18.23 -2.28 5.98
C ASP A 216 -18.81 -2.29 4.57
N GLY A 217 -20.14 -2.28 4.46
CA GLY A 217 -20.84 -2.34 3.18
C GLY A 217 -20.43 -1.24 2.20
N ASP A 218 -20.17 -0.03 2.68
CA ASP A 218 -19.72 1.10 1.87
C ASP A 218 -18.31 0.86 1.30
N VAL A 219 -17.41 0.28 2.10
CA VAL A 219 -16.05 -0.08 1.66
C VAL A 219 -16.12 -1.19 0.62
N GLN A 220 -16.94 -2.22 0.88
CA GLN A 220 -17.13 -3.32 -0.07
C GLN A 220 -17.71 -2.83 -1.39
N SER A 221 -18.78 -2.03 -1.37
CA SER A 221 -19.40 -1.44 -2.55
C SER A 221 -18.42 -0.57 -3.36
N ALA A 222 -17.62 0.24 -2.67
CA ALA A 222 -16.59 1.06 -3.31
C ALA A 222 -15.53 0.22 -4.03
N LEU A 223 -15.11 -0.89 -3.44
CA LEU A 223 -14.08 -1.76 -3.99
C LEU A 223 -14.60 -2.64 -5.14
N GLU A 224 -15.83 -3.16 -5.04
CA GLU A 224 -16.42 -4.08 -6.03
C GLU A 224 -17.00 -3.36 -7.26
N SER A 225 -17.66 -2.23 -7.04
CA SER A 225 -18.43 -1.54 -8.08
C SER A 225 -18.09 -0.06 -8.26
N GLY A 226 -17.16 0.48 -7.48
CA GLY A 226 -16.89 1.93 -7.47
C GLY A 226 -18.05 2.75 -6.88
N GLY A 227 -18.94 2.12 -6.12
CA GLY A 227 -20.16 2.75 -5.60
C GLY A 227 -19.93 3.70 -4.44
N GLY A 228 -20.84 4.69 -4.31
CA GLY A 228 -20.91 5.61 -3.19
C GLY A 228 -19.77 6.63 -3.11
N THR A 229 -19.76 7.42 -2.04
CA THR A 229 -18.73 8.46 -1.80
C THR A 229 -17.32 7.88 -1.80
N LEU A 230 -17.12 6.72 -1.18
CA LEU A 230 -15.81 6.06 -1.13
C LEU A 230 -15.33 5.60 -2.52
N GLY A 231 -16.25 5.14 -3.39
CA GLY A 231 -15.92 4.76 -4.76
C GLY A 231 -15.48 5.96 -5.61
N HIS A 232 -16.19 7.08 -5.50
CA HIS A 232 -15.80 8.32 -6.19
C HIS A 232 -14.44 8.84 -5.69
N LEU A 233 -14.18 8.78 -4.37
CA LEU A 233 -12.87 9.15 -3.82
C LEU A 233 -11.75 8.23 -4.31
N LEU A 234 -12.03 6.93 -4.45
CA LEU A 234 -11.07 5.97 -4.98
C LEU A 234 -10.77 6.26 -6.45
N CYS A 235 -11.78 6.50 -7.26
CA CYS A 235 -11.62 6.88 -8.66
C CYS A 235 -10.77 8.15 -8.80
N LEU A 236 -11.08 9.19 -8.02
CA LEU A 236 -10.30 10.42 -8.01
C LEU A 236 -8.84 10.18 -7.61
N ALA A 237 -8.59 9.40 -6.58
CA ALA A 237 -7.23 9.06 -6.15
C ALA A 237 -6.45 8.33 -7.24
N GLN A 238 -7.09 7.37 -7.93
CA GLN A 238 -6.48 6.64 -9.04
C GLN A 238 -6.19 7.54 -10.25
N SER A 239 -7.10 8.46 -10.58
CA SER A 239 -6.90 9.42 -11.65
C SER A 239 -5.71 10.36 -11.39
N LEU A 240 -5.53 10.79 -10.14
CA LEU A 240 -4.38 11.60 -9.74
C LEU A 240 -3.06 10.82 -9.82
N GLU A 241 -3.08 9.51 -9.58
CA GLU A 241 -1.90 8.65 -9.70
C GLU A 241 -1.50 8.41 -11.17
N THR A 242 -2.46 8.29 -12.07
CA THR A 242 -2.20 8.04 -13.50
C THR A 242 -1.90 9.31 -14.29
N GLY A 243 -2.32 10.46 -13.76
CA GLY A 243 -2.23 11.73 -14.49
C GLY A 243 -3.25 11.86 -15.63
N ASP A 244 -4.14 10.88 -15.76
CA ASP A 244 -5.26 10.94 -16.69
C ASP A 244 -6.42 11.67 -15.99
N GLY A 245 -6.91 12.75 -16.60
CA GLY A 245 -8.12 13.41 -16.15
C GLY A 245 -9.33 12.51 -16.39
N ALA A 246 -9.48 11.46 -15.57
CA ALA A 246 -10.55 10.49 -15.73
C ALA A 246 -11.90 11.10 -15.38
N GLU A 247 -12.89 10.79 -16.18
CA GLU A 247 -14.29 10.93 -15.85
C GLU A 247 -14.60 9.92 -14.73
N CYS A 248 -14.74 10.40 -13.50
CA CYS A 248 -15.15 9.62 -12.34
C CYS A 248 -16.66 9.68 -12.12
#